data_20f44e7146d1a127456ac38ef6f930b2
#
_entry.id   20f44e7146d1a127456ac38ef6f930b2
#
_cell.length_a   1.000
_cell.length_b   1.000
_cell.length_c   1.000
_cell.angle_alpha   90.00
_cell.angle_beta   90.00
_cell.angle_gamma   90.00
#
_symmetry.space_group_name_H-M   'P 1'
#
loop_
_entity.id
_entity.type
_entity.pdbx_description
1 polymer ?
#
loop_
_entity_poly.entity_id
_entity_poly.type
_entity_poly.pdbx_seq_one_letter_code
_entity_poly.pdbx_strand_id
1 'polypeptide(L)'
;MASLKDMRVRIASTKATQKITKAMQMVAASKLRRAQHAAEAARPFANKMAAVIANIASAAAGSPGAPALMAGTGRDQVHLLLVCTGERGLCGPFNSAIVRLAREHAQALINEGKEVKFFCVGRKGYEQLRRQFEKQIVEHTDLRGVRQLAFSNAEGIAKKVRARFDAGEFDVCTLFYSSFKSVIAQIPTAQQIIPLVVEESADGGTTTSYEYEPEEDEILPRLLPRNLAVQIFRALLENNASFYGSQMTAMDNATRNAGEMIRKQTLVYNRTRQAMITKELIEIISGAEAV
;
A
#
# COMPACT_ATOMS: atom_id res chain seq x y z
N MET A 1 -17.14 16.89 38.26
CA MET A 1 -17.26 15.44 37.96
C MET A 1 -18.16 15.27 36.77
N ALA A 2 -17.89 14.30 35.86
CA ALA A 2 -18.77 14.03 34.71
C ALA A 2 -20.15 13.55 35.21
N SER A 3 -21.24 14.09 34.64
CA SER A 3 -22.58 13.68 35.03
C SER A 3 -22.89 12.25 34.58
N LEU A 4 -23.82 11.56 35.28
CA LEU A 4 -24.29 10.22 34.86
C LEU A 4 -24.85 10.24 33.43
N LYS A 5 -25.45 11.35 33.01
CA LYS A 5 -25.94 11.57 31.65
C LYS A 5 -24.79 11.54 30.64
N ASP A 6 -23.68 12.24 30.93
CA ASP A 6 -22.51 12.29 30.04
C ASP A 6 -21.85 10.91 29.90
N MET A 7 -21.78 10.16 31.01
CA MET A 7 -21.26 8.79 30.98
C MET A 7 -22.14 7.86 30.13
N ARG A 8 -23.47 7.96 30.20
CA ARG A 8 -24.37 7.20 29.31
C ARG A 8 -24.16 7.53 27.85
N VAL A 9 -24.03 8.82 27.51
CA VAL A 9 -23.78 9.28 26.13
C VAL A 9 -22.46 8.72 25.63
N ARG A 10 -21.38 8.76 26.43
CA ARG A 10 -20.08 8.18 26.06
C ARG A 10 -20.16 6.68 25.82
N ILE A 11 -20.82 5.93 26.68
CA ILE A 11 -21.03 4.48 26.50
C ILE A 11 -21.81 4.20 25.22
N ALA A 12 -22.88 4.95 24.95
CA ALA A 12 -23.68 4.80 23.74
C ALA A 12 -22.86 5.11 22.47
N SER A 13 -22.06 6.18 22.47
CA SER A 13 -21.16 6.54 21.37
C SER A 13 -20.11 5.45 21.12
N THR A 14 -19.47 4.94 22.18
CA THR A 14 -18.47 3.85 22.04
C THR A 14 -19.10 2.57 21.50
N LYS A 15 -20.33 2.22 21.93
CA LYS A 15 -21.10 1.10 21.38
C LYS A 15 -21.40 1.29 19.88
N ALA A 16 -21.76 2.49 19.46
CA ALA A 16 -22.00 2.80 18.06
C ALA A 16 -20.68 2.63 17.24
N THR A 17 -19.57 3.17 17.74
CA THR A 17 -18.26 3.00 17.12
C THR A 17 -17.87 1.52 16.99
N GLN A 18 -18.10 0.71 18.01
CA GLN A 18 -17.85 -0.75 17.97
C GLN A 18 -18.64 -1.44 16.87
N LYS A 19 -19.93 -1.07 16.69
CA LYS A 19 -20.75 -1.63 15.61
C LYS A 19 -20.24 -1.24 14.23
N ILE A 20 -19.82 0.02 14.07
CA ILE A 20 -19.26 0.53 12.80
C ILE A 20 -17.95 -0.20 12.48
N THR A 21 -17.02 -0.29 13.42
CA THR A 21 -15.73 -0.97 13.19
C THR A 21 -15.90 -2.44 12.89
N LYS A 22 -16.87 -3.12 13.54
CA LYS A 22 -17.21 -4.51 13.24
C LYS A 22 -17.78 -4.70 11.82
N ALA A 23 -18.68 -3.79 11.40
CA ALA A 23 -19.19 -3.79 10.03
C ALA A 23 -18.07 -3.54 9.00
N MET A 24 -17.18 -2.58 9.26
CA MET A 24 -16.04 -2.29 8.41
C MET A 24 -15.05 -3.47 8.33
N GLN A 25 -14.83 -4.19 9.41
CA GLN A 25 -14.04 -5.42 9.42
C GLN A 25 -14.61 -6.47 8.45
N MET A 26 -15.93 -6.71 8.51
CA MET A 26 -16.59 -7.67 7.62
C MET A 26 -16.52 -7.27 6.15
N VAL A 27 -16.70 -5.97 5.85
CA VAL A 27 -16.56 -5.43 4.50
C VAL A 27 -15.12 -5.59 4.00
N ALA A 28 -14.12 -5.28 4.85
CA ALA A 28 -12.71 -5.45 4.51
C ALA A 28 -12.38 -6.93 4.23
N ALA A 29 -12.88 -7.87 5.04
CA ALA A 29 -12.69 -9.32 4.84
C ALA A 29 -13.27 -9.80 3.50
N SER A 30 -14.47 -9.34 3.13
CA SER A 30 -15.08 -9.67 1.83
C SER A 30 -14.26 -9.14 0.65
N LYS A 31 -13.76 -7.89 0.76
CA LYS A 31 -12.92 -7.27 -0.27
C LYS A 31 -11.54 -7.91 -0.36
N LEU A 32 -10.98 -8.30 0.78
CA LEU A 32 -9.70 -9.01 0.84
C LEU A 32 -9.72 -10.30 0.04
N ARG A 33 -10.76 -11.14 0.21
CA ARG A 33 -10.88 -12.40 -0.55
C ARG A 33 -10.81 -12.17 -2.06
N ARG A 34 -11.52 -11.14 -2.56
CA ARG A 34 -11.50 -10.80 -3.99
C ARG A 34 -10.13 -10.28 -4.44
N ALA A 35 -9.52 -9.40 -3.63
CA ALA A 35 -8.21 -8.84 -3.94
C ALA A 35 -7.11 -9.91 -3.92
N GLN A 36 -7.16 -10.83 -2.95
CA GLN A 36 -6.25 -11.96 -2.85
C GLN A 36 -6.36 -12.88 -4.06
N HIS A 37 -7.57 -13.29 -4.43
CA HIS A 37 -7.79 -14.11 -5.61
C HIS A 37 -7.28 -13.43 -6.90
N ALA A 38 -7.51 -12.12 -7.05
CA ALA A 38 -7.00 -11.38 -8.21
C ALA A 38 -5.46 -11.32 -8.24
N ALA A 39 -4.82 -11.11 -7.07
CA ALA A 39 -3.36 -11.11 -6.97
C ALA A 39 -2.76 -12.49 -7.26
N GLU A 40 -3.35 -13.56 -6.71
CA GLU A 40 -2.91 -14.94 -6.95
C GLU A 40 -3.08 -15.36 -8.42
N ALA A 41 -4.20 -14.98 -9.06
CA ALA A 41 -4.44 -15.28 -10.47
C ALA A 41 -3.47 -14.56 -11.43
N ALA A 42 -2.95 -13.39 -11.03
CA ALA A 42 -1.99 -12.64 -11.84
C ALA A 42 -0.54 -13.14 -11.71
N ARG A 43 -0.17 -13.81 -10.62
CA ARG A 43 1.20 -14.28 -10.33
C ARG A 43 1.78 -15.21 -11.40
N PRO A 44 1.07 -16.24 -11.89
CA PRO A 44 1.63 -17.16 -12.88
C PRO A 44 2.06 -16.46 -14.18
N PHE A 45 1.23 -15.52 -14.64
CA PHE A 45 1.55 -14.72 -15.83
C PHE A 45 2.77 -13.81 -15.61
N ALA A 46 2.79 -13.09 -14.47
CA ALA A 46 3.89 -12.20 -14.13
C ALA A 46 5.23 -12.98 -13.98
N ASN A 47 5.19 -14.14 -13.35
CA ASN A 47 6.38 -14.99 -13.18
C ASN A 47 6.88 -15.57 -14.52
N LYS A 48 5.97 -16.04 -15.38
CA LYS A 48 6.31 -16.50 -16.73
C LYS A 48 6.89 -15.37 -17.58
N MET A 49 6.30 -14.19 -17.54
CA MET A 49 6.80 -13.02 -18.25
C MET A 49 8.21 -12.64 -17.77
N ALA A 50 8.44 -12.61 -16.45
CA ALA A 50 9.76 -12.35 -15.88
C ALA A 50 10.79 -13.39 -16.33
N ALA A 51 10.46 -14.68 -16.34
CA ALA A 51 11.36 -15.76 -16.78
C ALA A 51 11.71 -15.63 -18.28
N VAL A 52 10.72 -15.36 -19.14
CA VAL A 52 10.97 -15.16 -20.59
C VAL A 52 11.89 -13.96 -20.82
N ILE A 53 11.63 -12.85 -20.14
CA ILE A 53 12.46 -11.65 -20.28
C ILE A 53 13.86 -11.88 -19.71
N ALA A 54 14.00 -12.60 -18.59
CA ALA A 54 15.31 -12.95 -18.04
C ALA A 54 16.15 -13.75 -19.04
N ASN A 55 15.54 -14.72 -19.73
CA ASN A 55 16.22 -15.52 -20.73
C ASN A 55 16.66 -14.67 -21.95
N ILE A 56 15.76 -13.81 -22.47
CA ILE A 56 16.10 -12.93 -23.59
C ILE A 56 17.14 -11.89 -23.17
N ALA A 57 17.01 -11.33 -21.96
CA ALA A 57 17.95 -10.34 -21.45
C ALA A 57 19.36 -10.93 -21.24
N SER A 58 19.45 -12.18 -20.81
CA SER A 58 20.76 -12.87 -20.67
C SER A 58 21.42 -13.12 -22.02
N ALA A 59 20.66 -13.41 -23.07
CA ALA A 59 21.15 -13.58 -24.42
C ALA A 59 21.57 -12.23 -25.06
N ALA A 60 20.82 -11.16 -24.79
CA ALA A 60 21.08 -9.82 -25.30
C ALA A 60 22.09 -9.01 -24.43
N ALA A 61 22.53 -9.55 -23.29
CA ALA A 61 23.46 -8.88 -22.39
C ALA A 61 24.82 -8.71 -23.10
N GLY A 62 25.23 -7.45 -23.32
CA GLY A 62 26.46 -7.09 -24.01
C GLY A 62 26.32 -6.81 -25.51
N SER A 63 25.14 -6.92 -26.08
CA SER A 63 24.89 -6.54 -27.47
C SER A 63 24.82 -5.01 -27.61
N PRO A 64 25.52 -4.41 -28.59
CA PRO A 64 25.49 -2.96 -28.82
C PRO A 64 24.16 -2.52 -29.47
N GLY A 65 23.02 -2.71 -28.81
CA GLY A 65 21.68 -2.42 -29.30
C GLY A 65 20.58 -2.74 -28.30
N ALA A 66 20.97 -3.13 -27.07
CA ALA A 66 20.01 -3.45 -26.03
C ALA A 66 19.07 -2.26 -25.73
N PRO A 67 17.72 -2.48 -25.69
CA PRO A 67 16.76 -1.42 -25.42
C PRO A 67 17.05 -0.70 -24.11
N ALA A 68 16.90 0.65 -24.09
CA ALA A 68 17.21 1.47 -22.92
C ALA A 68 16.43 1.10 -21.65
N LEU A 69 15.22 0.57 -21.78
CA LEU A 69 14.46 0.05 -20.64
C LEU A 69 15.13 -1.13 -19.92
N MET A 70 16.01 -1.86 -20.64
CA MET A 70 16.76 -2.99 -20.09
C MET A 70 18.17 -2.56 -19.67
N ALA A 71 18.89 -1.88 -20.56
CA ALA A 71 20.28 -1.47 -20.32
C ALA A 71 20.44 -0.23 -19.45
N GLY A 72 19.34 0.57 -19.30
CA GLY A 72 19.40 1.88 -18.67
C GLY A 72 19.94 2.96 -19.59
N THR A 73 20.11 4.17 -19.06
CA THR A 73 20.70 5.33 -19.75
C THR A 73 22.23 5.38 -19.62
N GLY A 74 22.83 4.46 -18.86
CA GLY A 74 24.25 4.51 -18.48
C GLY A 74 24.54 5.57 -17.41
N ARG A 75 23.54 6.28 -16.93
CA ARG A 75 23.62 7.28 -15.85
C ARG A 75 22.82 6.80 -14.64
N ASP A 76 23.16 7.31 -13.46
CA ASP A 76 22.50 6.98 -12.18
C ASP A 76 22.36 8.26 -11.33
N GLN A 77 21.92 9.35 -11.96
CA GLN A 77 21.85 10.66 -11.31
C GLN A 77 20.45 11.05 -10.91
N VAL A 78 19.43 10.66 -11.68
CA VAL A 78 18.04 11.06 -11.45
C VAL A 78 17.17 9.82 -11.21
N HIS A 79 16.57 9.72 -10.02
CA HIS A 79 15.74 8.60 -9.61
C HIS A 79 14.26 8.96 -9.56
N LEU A 80 13.42 8.20 -10.25
CA LEU A 80 11.97 8.26 -10.13
C LEU A 80 11.48 7.21 -9.11
N LEU A 81 10.84 7.67 -8.04
CA LEU A 81 10.23 6.81 -7.03
C LEU A 81 8.72 6.72 -7.29
N LEU A 82 8.28 5.57 -7.83
CA LEU A 82 6.87 5.28 -8.09
C LEU A 82 6.24 4.71 -6.82
N VAL A 83 5.47 5.52 -6.09
CA VAL A 83 4.96 5.16 -4.75
C VAL A 83 3.48 4.82 -4.81
N CYS A 84 3.15 3.53 -4.66
CA CYS A 84 1.79 3.01 -4.67
C CYS A 84 1.24 2.88 -3.25
N THR A 85 0.17 3.65 -2.94
CA THR A 85 -0.52 3.63 -1.65
C THR A 85 -2.02 3.47 -1.81
N GLY A 86 -2.74 3.39 -0.69
CA GLY A 86 -4.21 3.37 -0.71
C GLY A 86 -4.81 4.75 -0.92
N GLU A 87 -6.06 4.75 -1.40
CA GLU A 87 -6.87 5.96 -1.54
C GLU A 87 -7.49 6.41 -0.20
N ARG A 88 -7.63 5.49 0.74
CA ARG A 88 -8.32 5.68 2.01
C ARG A 88 -7.41 5.35 3.18
N GLY A 89 -7.78 5.86 4.36
CA GLY A 89 -7.17 5.51 5.64
C GLY A 89 -7.90 4.34 6.33
N LEU A 90 -7.76 4.30 7.65
CA LEU A 90 -8.31 3.27 8.53
C LEU A 90 -7.76 1.86 8.24
N CYS A 91 -6.52 1.81 7.79
CA CYS A 91 -5.77 0.61 7.47
C CYS A 91 -4.48 0.49 8.30
N GLY A 92 -4.51 0.96 9.55
CA GLY A 92 -3.33 0.94 10.41
C GLY A 92 -2.13 1.66 9.80
N PRO A 93 -0.91 1.11 9.94
CA PRO A 93 0.32 1.73 9.44
C PRO A 93 0.57 1.52 7.94
N PHE A 94 -0.32 0.86 7.20
CA PHE A 94 -0.12 0.45 5.80
C PHE A 94 0.43 1.59 4.91
N ASN A 95 -0.28 2.71 4.81
CA ASN A 95 0.15 3.82 3.94
C ASN A 95 1.45 4.47 4.45
N SER A 96 1.56 4.69 5.76
CA SER A 96 2.73 5.32 6.37
C SER A 96 3.98 4.46 6.29
N ALA A 97 3.86 3.14 6.31
CA ALA A 97 4.98 2.22 6.17
C ALA A 97 5.60 2.27 4.76
N ILE A 98 4.76 2.29 3.71
CA ILE A 98 5.23 2.44 2.31
C ILE A 98 5.90 3.81 2.13
N VAL A 99 5.24 4.88 2.59
CA VAL A 99 5.79 6.24 2.48
C VAL A 99 7.10 6.39 3.26
N ARG A 100 7.22 5.76 4.44
CA ARG A 100 8.45 5.77 5.22
C ARG A 100 9.59 5.11 4.45
N LEU A 101 9.37 3.92 3.89
CA LEU A 101 10.37 3.23 3.08
C LEU A 101 10.81 4.09 1.87
N ALA A 102 9.85 4.71 1.17
CA ALA A 102 10.15 5.59 0.03
C ALA A 102 10.94 6.84 0.45
N ARG A 103 10.64 7.41 1.64
CA ARG A 103 11.36 8.56 2.19
C ARG A 103 12.78 8.21 2.62
N GLU A 104 12.97 7.07 3.28
CA GLU A 104 14.28 6.56 3.68
C GLU A 104 15.16 6.35 2.45
N HIS A 105 14.60 5.73 1.41
CA HIS A 105 15.30 5.53 0.13
C HIS A 105 15.63 6.87 -0.56
N ALA A 106 14.67 7.80 -0.61
CA ALA A 106 14.89 9.13 -1.17
C ALA A 106 16.00 9.90 -0.43
N GLN A 107 16.02 9.83 0.90
CA GLN A 107 17.02 10.51 1.71
C GLN A 107 18.41 9.91 1.49
N ALA A 108 18.53 8.59 1.32
CA ALA A 108 19.78 7.94 0.99
C ALA A 108 20.33 8.44 -0.35
N LEU A 109 19.48 8.47 -1.39
CA LEU A 109 19.85 8.98 -2.72
C LEU A 109 20.27 10.47 -2.70
N ILE A 110 19.53 11.29 -1.95
CA ILE A 110 19.88 12.73 -1.80
C ILE A 110 21.22 12.90 -1.09
N ASN A 111 21.51 12.09 -0.08
CA ASN A 111 22.80 12.11 0.62
C ASN A 111 23.96 11.67 -0.29
N GLU A 112 23.68 10.84 -1.30
CA GLU A 112 24.63 10.47 -2.36
C GLU A 112 24.78 11.56 -3.45
N GLY A 113 24.05 12.69 -3.33
CA GLY A 113 24.07 13.77 -4.31
C GLY A 113 23.21 13.52 -5.54
N LYS A 114 22.29 12.57 -5.51
CA LYS A 114 21.38 12.23 -6.61
C LYS A 114 20.09 13.03 -6.54
N GLU A 115 19.47 13.28 -7.69
CA GLU A 115 18.18 13.94 -7.80
C GLU A 115 17.06 12.91 -7.63
N VAL A 116 16.02 13.26 -6.85
CA VAL A 116 14.87 12.39 -6.58
C VAL A 116 13.60 13.04 -7.09
N LYS A 117 12.80 12.27 -7.83
CA LYS A 117 11.45 12.62 -8.29
C LYS A 117 10.45 11.59 -7.79
N PHE A 118 9.24 12.04 -7.46
CA PHE A 118 8.17 11.16 -7.00
C PHE A 118 7.01 11.12 -8.00
N PHE A 119 6.57 9.91 -8.30
CA PHE A 119 5.28 9.69 -8.94
C PHE A 119 4.37 8.96 -7.94
N CYS A 120 3.33 9.65 -7.48
CA CYS A 120 2.43 9.11 -6.47
C CYS A 120 1.24 8.42 -7.13
N VAL A 121 1.01 7.15 -6.81
CA VAL A 121 -0.22 6.43 -7.13
C VAL A 121 -0.99 6.20 -5.83
N GLY A 122 -2.19 6.81 -5.76
CA GLY A 122 -3.00 6.82 -4.55
C GLY A 122 -2.83 8.08 -3.70
N ARG A 123 -3.97 8.52 -3.18
CA ARG A 123 -4.09 9.80 -2.47
C ARG A 123 -3.28 9.86 -1.19
N LYS A 124 -3.23 8.76 -0.41
CA LYS A 124 -2.64 8.80 0.94
C LYS A 124 -1.12 8.94 0.93
N GLY A 125 -0.45 8.40 -0.06
CA GLY A 125 0.97 8.64 -0.30
C GLY A 125 1.26 10.08 -0.70
N TYR A 126 0.50 10.59 -1.66
CA TYR A 126 0.60 11.98 -2.11
C TYR A 126 0.42 12.97 -0.95
N GLU A 127 -0.64 12.83 -0.12
CA GLU A 127 -0.90 13.71 1.03
C GLU A 127 0.25 13.72 2.05
N GLN A 128 0.97 12.60 2.22
CA GLN A 128 2.08 12.49 3.16
C GLN A 128 3.39 13.00 2.56
N LEU A 129 3.69 12.63 1.31
CA LEU A 129 4.94 13.04 0.62
C LEU A 129 4.95 14.53 0.31
N ARG A 130 3.81 15.12 -0.07
CA ARG A 130 3.68 16.54 -0.38
C ARG A 130 4.18 17.46 0.74
N ARG A 131 4.09 17.04 1.99
CA ARG A 131 4.52 17.86 3.13
C ARG A 131 6.02 18.18 3.12
N GLN A 132 6.83 17.31 2.55
CA GLN A 132 8.29 17.42 2.56
C GLN A 132 8.90 17.51 1.16
N PHE A 133 8.26 16.89 0.17
CA PHE A 133 8.78 16.71 -1.19
C PHE A 133 7.85 17.30 -2.26
N GLU A 134 7.12 18.40 -1.97
CA GLU A 134 6.13 18.96 -2.89
C GLU A 134 6.73 19.30 -4.26
N LYS A 135 7.93 19.87 -4.30
CA LYS A 135 8.62 20.26 -5.53
C LYS A 135 9.17 19.08 -6.33
N GLN A 136 9.39 17.93 -5.68
CA GLN A 136 9.89 16.70 -6.30
C GLN A 136 8.76 15.81 -6.83
N ILE A 137 7.50 16.07 -6.49
CA ILE A 137 6.37 15.31 -7.03
C ILE A 137 6.07 15.78 -8.45
N VAL A 138 6.39 14.92 -9.41
CA VAL A 138 6.20 15.21 -10.85
C VAL A 138 4.86 14.74 -11.38
N GLU A 139 4.19 13.78 -10.70
CA GLU A 139 2.92 13.22 -11.15
C GLU A 139 2.13 12.63 -9.97
N HIS A 140 0.80 12.70 -10.08
CA HIS A 140 -0.12 12.03 -9.16
C HIS A 140 -1.26 11.38 -9.93
N THR A 141 -1.49 10.10 -9.69
CA THR A 141 -2.62 9.34 -10.24
C THR A 141 -3.56 8.91 -9.14
N ASP A 142 -4.83 9.31 -9.23
CA ASP A 142 -5.92 8.98 -8.32
C ASP A 142 -6.72 7.79 -8.85
N LEU A 143 -6.92 6.78 -8.02
CA LEU A 143 -7.67 5.56 -8.35
C LEU A 143 -9.03 5.47 -7.61
N ARG A 144 -9.53 6.56 -7.00
CA ARG A 144 -10.78 6.56 -6.21
C ARG A 144 -12.02 6.11 -6.97
N GLY A 145 -12.10 6.40 -8.26
CA GLY A 145 -13.20 5.99 -9.12
C GLY A 145 -13.16 4.54 -9.58
N VAL A 146 -12.04 3.86 -9.36
CA VAL A 146 -11.82 2.49 -9.84
C VAL A 146 -12.45 1.49 -8.86
N ARG A 147 -13.52 0.83 -9.30
CA ARG A 147 -14.19 -0.21 -8.49
C ARG A 147 -13.40 -1.51 -8.43
N GLN A 148 -12.76 -1.87 -9.52
CA GLN A 148 -11.93 -3.04 -9.69
C GLN A 148 -10.69 -2.67 -10.50
N LEU A 149 -9.52 -2.99 -9.98
CA LEU A 149 -8.26 -2.78 -10.69
C LEU A 149 -8.21 -3.66 -11.94
N ALA A 150 -8.03 -3.04 -13.08
CA ALA A 150 -7.84 -3.68 -14.38
C ALA A 150 -6.43 -3.42 -14.90
N PHE A 151 -5.96 -4.23 -15.83
CA PHE A 151 -4.66 -4.06 -16.46
C PHE A 151 -4.50 -2.67 -17.10
N SER A 152 -5.57 -2.12 -17.67
CA SER A 152 -5.59 -0.77 -18.27
C SER A 152 -5.20 0.34 -17.29
N ASN A 153 -5.47 0.18 -15.98
CA ASN A 153 -5.03 1.15 -14.96
C ASN A 153 -3.50 1.14 -14.83
N ALA A 154 -2.90 -0.03 -14.78
CA ALA A 154 -1.45 -0.18 -14.72
C ALA A 154 -0.79 0.25 -16.04
N GLU A 155 -1.38 -0.08 -17.17
CA GLU A 155 -0.91 0.35 -18.49
C GLU A 155 -0.89 1.88 -18.63
N GLY A 156 -1.92 2.58 -18.12
CA GLY A 156 -1.94 4.03 -18.07
C GLY A 156 -0.80 4.63 -17.24
N ILE A 157 -0.47 4.02 -16.11
CA ILE A 157 0.67 4.44 -15.26
C ILE A 157 1.99 4.12 -15.98
N ALA A 158 2.13 2.92 -16.54
CA ALA A 158 3.32 2.49 -17.27
C ALA A 158 3.62 3.41 -18.48
N LYS A 159 2.59 3.82 -19.23
CA LYS A 159 2.73 4.78 -20.35
C LYS A 159 3.28 6.12 -19.87
N LYS A 160 2.82 6.64 -18.73
CA LYS A 160 3.32 7.89 -18.16
C LYS A 160 4.78 7.75 -17.69
N VAL A 161 5.12 6.66 -17.01
CA VAL A 161 6.50 6.37 -16.58
C VAL A 161 7.42 6.27 -17.79
N ARG A 162 7.01 5.50 -18.81
CA ARG A 162 7.77 5.34 -20.05
C ARG A 162 7.98 6.65 -20.78
N ALA A 163 6.93 7.46 -20.97
CA ALA A 163 7.04 8.75 -21.65
C ALA A 163 8.06 9.68 -21.00
N ARG A 164 8.14 9.69 -19.66
CA ARG A 164 9.14 10.46 -18.92
C ARG A 164 10.55 9.88 -19.06
N PHE A 165 10.65 8.55 -19.12
CA PHE A 165 11.94 7.88 -19.36
C PHE A 165 12.46 8.18 -20.77
N ASP A 166 11.60 8.04 -21.78
CA ASP A 166 11.94 8.35 -23.18
C ASP A 166 12.31 9.85 -23.37
N ALA A 167 11.75 10.74 -22.54
CA ALA A 167 12.11 12.15 -22.48
C ALA A 167 13.43 12.45 -21.70
N GLY A 168 14.05 11.43 -21.10
CA GLY A 168 15.29 11.58 -20.32
C GLY A 168 15.10 12.29 -18.97
N GLU A 169 13.88 12.29 -18.42
CA GLU A 169 13.59 12.96 -17.15
C GLU A 169 14.14 12.22 -15.93
N PHE A 170 14.49 10.95 -16.06
CA PHE A 170 15.11 10.15 -15.00
C PHE A 170 15.91 8.97 -15.60
N ASP A 171 16.83 8.41 -14.80
CA ASP A 171 17.69 7.29 -15.17
C ASP A 171 17.20 5.95 -14.57
N VAL A 172 16.75 5.98 -13.32
CA VAL A 172 16.35 4.80 -12.56
C VAL A 172 14.92 4.98 -12.04
N CYS A 173 14.11 3.92 -12.13
CA CYS A 173 12.77 3.91 -11.54
C CYS A 173 12.64 2.78 -10.51
N THR A 174 12.28 3.14 -9.27
CA THR A 174 12.01 2.21 -8.19
C THR A 174 10.55 2.28 -7.79
N LEU A 175 9.87 1.13 -7.76
CA LEU A 175 8.47 0.94 -7.40
C LEU A 175 8.35 0.59 -5.92
N PHE A 176 7.55 1.36 -5.18
CA PHE A 176 7.26 1.15 -3.76
C PHE A 176 5.81 0.73 -3.59
N TYR A 177 5.60 -0.42 -2.97
CA TYR A 177 4.29 -0.97 -2.70
C TYR A 177 4.33 -1.87 -1.45
N SER A 178 3.22 -2.47 -1.07
CA SER A 178 3.18 -3.47 -0.01
C SER A 178 2.92 -4.84 -0.60
N SER A 179 3.89 -5.74 -0.49
CA SER A 179 3.75 -7.14 -0.89
C SER A 179 2.86 -7.89 0.08
N PHE A 180 1.90 -8.63 -0.46
CA PHE A 180 0.96 -9.43 0.32
C PHE A 180 1.52 -10.83 0.60
N LYS A 181 1.95 -11.09 1.83
CA LYS A 181 2.38 -12.42 2.29
C LYS A 181 1.25 -13.17 2.96
N SER A 182 0.52 -12.51 3.86
CA SER A 182 -0.63 -13.06 4.55
C SER A 182 -1.52 -11.94 5.09
N VAL A 183 -2.67 -12.31 5.67
CA VAL A 183 -3.60 -11.36 6.31
C VAL A 183 -2.96 -10.53 7.42
N ILE A 184 -1.99 -11.11 8.12
CA ILE A 184 -1.28 -10.45 9.24
C ILE A 184 0.08 -9.88 8.85
N ALA A 185 0.61 -10.24 7.68
CA ALA A 185 1.93 -9.83 7.21
C ALA A 185 1.85 -9.16 5.83
N GLN A 186 2.00 -7.84 5.83
CA GLN A 186 2.13 -7.00 4.64
C GLN A 186 3.50 -6.32 4.71
N ILE A 187 4.31 -6.52 3.68
CA ILE A 187 5.72 -6.12 3.68
C ILE A 187 5.90 -4.94 2.71
N PRO A 188 6.22 -3.72 3.21
CA PRO A 188 6.64 -2.64 2.34
C PRO A 188 7.86 -3.07 1.54
N THR A 189 7.77 -2.94 0.22
CA THR A 189 8.78 -3.45 -0.72
C THR A 189 9.19 -2.34 -1.66
N ALA A 190 10.49 -2.23 -1.92
CA ALA A 190 11.09 -1.43 -2.96
C ALA A 190 11.59 -2.38 -4.05
N GLN A 191 11.18 -2.15 -5.30
CA GLN A 191 11.56 -2.95 -6.45
C GLN A 191 11.99 -2.05 -7.58
N GLN A 192 13.22 -2.17 -8.05
CA GLN A 192 13.65 -1.46 -9.24
C GLN A 192 12.94 -2.05 -10.46
N ILE A 193 12.40 -1.19 -11.33
CA ILE A 193 11.67 -1.56 -12.54
C ILE A 193 12.30 -0.99 -13.82
N ILE A 194 13.12 0.05 -13.71
CA ILE A 194 13.94 0.61 -14.79
C ILE A 194 15.29 1.03 -14.20
N PRO A 195 16.43 0.66 -14.82
CA PRO A 195 16.56 -0.47 -15.77
C PRO A 195 16.08 -1.77 -15.17
N LEU A 196 15.72 -2.70 -16.07
CA LEU A 196 15.21 -4.01 -15.66
C LEU A 196 16.33 -4.79 -14.94
N VAL A 197 16.08 -5.13 -13.68
CA VAL A 197 16.96 -6.04 -12.94
C VAL A 197 16.58 -7.47 -13.30
N VAL A 198 17.46 -8.17 -13.97
CA VAL A 198 17.33 -9.59 -14.21
C VAL A 198 17.84 -10.29 -12.95
N GLU A 199 16.93 -10.77 -12.09
CA GLU A 199 17.33 -11.67 -11.01
C GLU A 199 17.80 -12.96 -11.67
N GLU A 200 19.08 -13.30 -11.52
CA GLU A 200 19.58 -14.64 -11.85
C GLU A 200 18.74 -15.63 -11.06
N SER A 201 18.04 -16.52 -11.78
CA SER A 201 17.22 -17.54 -11.15
C SER A 201 18.11 -18.36 -10.23
N ALA A 202 17.91 -18.28 -8.91
CA ALA A 202 18.67 -19.02 -7.91
C ALA A 202 18.50 -20.56 -8.03
N ASP A 203 17.52 -20.99 -8.79
CA ASP A 203 17.41 -22.38 -9.23
C ASP A 203 18.23 -22.53 -10.53
N GLY A 204 19.32 -23.27 -10.45
CA GLY A 204 20.11 -23.72 -11.60
C GLY A 204 19.32 -24.63 -12.56
N GLY A 205 18.06 -24.30 -12.77
CA GLY A 205 17.11 -24.94 -13.66
C GLY A 205 17.46 -24.62 -15.11
N THR A 206 17.69 -25.67 -15.86
CA THR A 206 17.78 -25.77 -17.30
C THR A 206 17.26 -24.51 -18.02
N THR A 207 18.18 -23.77 -18.62
CA THR A 207 17.88 -22.76 -19.63
C THR A 207 16.97 -23.40 -20.66
N THR A 208 15.67 -23.20 -20.51
CA THR A 208 14.71 -23.66 -21.52
C THR A 208 15.01 -22.80 -22.74
N SER A 209 15.63 -23.40 -23.76
CA SER A 209 15.81 -22.73 -25.04
C SER A 209 14.44 -22.48 -25.62
N TYR A 210 14.06 -21.20 -25.73
CA TYR A 210 12.84 -20.81 -26.46
C TYR A 210 13.21 -20.52 -27.90
N GLU A 211 12.42 -21.03 -28.83
CA GLU A 211 12.46 -20.56 -30.20
C GLU A 211 11.61 -19.27 -30.25
N TYR A 212 12.18 -18.20 -30.78
CA TYR A 212 11.52 -16.91 -30.88
C TYR A 212 11.08 -16.65 -32.31
N GLU A 213 9.82 -16.27 -32.49
CA GLU A 213 9.26 -15.83 -33.76
C GLU A 213 8.41 -14.57 -33.48
N PRO A 214 8.76 -13.40 -34.03
CA PRO A 214 9.95 -13.02 -34.79
C PRO A 214 11.26 -12.98 -33.96
N GLU A 215 12.37 -12.51 -34.58
CA GLU A 215 13.71 -12.46 -33.94
C GLU A 215 13.71 -11.62 -32.66
N GLU A 216 14.67 -11.87 -31.76
CA GLU A 216 14.77 -11.28 -30.42
C GLU A 216 14.76 -9.74 -30.45
N ASP A 217 15.42 -9.14 -31.44
CA ASP A 217 15.51 -7.69 -31.61
C ASP A 217 14.15 -7.03 -31.94
N GLU A 218 13.21 -7.75 -32.53
CA GLU A 218 11.88 -7.25 -32.81
C GLU A 218 10.90 -7.48 -31.64
N ILE A 219 11.13 -8.50 -30.85
CA ILE A 219 10.26 -8.88 -29.72
C ILE A 219 10.49 -7.97 -28.52
N LEU A 220 11.75 -7.69 -28.16
CA LEU A 220 12.12 -6.90 -26.98
C LEU A 220 11.46 -5.52 -26.90
N PRO A 221 11.43 -4.70 -27.98
CA PRO A 221 10.77 -3.39 -27.94
C PRO A 221 9.27 -3.45 -27.64
N ARG A 222 8.62 -4.59 -27.92
CA ARG A 222 7.19 -4.82 -27.62
C ARG A 222 6.96 -5.42 -26.23
N LEU A 223 7.85 -6.33 -25.79
CA LEU A 223 7.71 -7.02 -24.51
C LEU A 223 8.10 -6.16 -23.32
N LEU A 224 9.14 -5.34 -23.40
CA LEU A 224 9.63 -4.54 -22.29
C LEU A 224 8.60 -3.53 -21.76
N PRO A 225 7.89 -2.74 -22.60
CA PRO A 225 6.81 -1.86 -22.14
C PRO A 225 5.65 -2.64 -21.52
N ARG A 226 5.35 -3.82 -22.04
CA ARG A 226 4.30 -4.69 -21.50
C ARG A 226 4.71 -5.26 -20.15
N ASN A 227 5.97 -5.69 -19.99
CA ASN A 227 6.51 -6.14 -18.72
C ASN A 227 6.45 -5.06 -17.65
N LEU A 228 6.81 -3.81 -17.98
CA LEU A 228 6.69 -2.69 -17.07
C LEU A 228 5.24 -2.55 -16.56
N ALA A 229 4.26 -2.62 -17.45
CA ALA A 229 2.85 -2.58 -17.09
C ALA A 229 2.44 -3.79 -16.24
N VAL A 230 2.95 -4.99 -16.51
CA VAL A 230 2.69 -6.22 -15.74
C VAL A 230 3.27 -6.11 -14.32
N GLN A 231 4.49 -5.61 -14.16
CA GLN A 231 5.10 -5.41 -12.84
C GLN A 231 4.30 -4.39 -12.01
N ILE A 232 3.91 -3.26 -12.60
CA ILE A 232 3.05 -2.27 -11.95
C ILE A 232 1.69 -2.88 -11.60
N PHE A 233 1.08 -3.64 -12.49
CA PHE A 233 -0.22 -4.30 -12.24
C PHE A 233 -0.14 -5.28 -11.07
N ARG A 234 0.88 -6.14 -11.05
CA ARG A 234 1.16 -7.04 -9.92
C ARG A 234 1.28 -6.27 -8.61
N ALA A 235 2.09 -5.22 -8.60
CA ALA A 235 2.27 -4.39 -7.41
C ALA A 235 0.96 -3.72 -6.95
N LEU A 236 0.12 -3.22 -7.87
CA LEU A 236 -1.19 -2.66 -7.54
C LEU A 236 -2.14 -3.70 -6.95
N LEU A 237 -2.16 -4.93 -7.47
CA LEU A 237 -2.99 -6.01 -6.95
C LEU A 237 -2.53 -6.46 -5.56
N GLU A 238 -1.22 -6.66 -5.36
CA GLU A 238 -0.67 -7.01 -4.05
C GLU A 238 -0.88 -5.89 -3.03
N ASN A 239 -0.70 -4.64 -3.44
CA ASN A 239 -0.96 -3.47 -2.62
C ASN A 239 -2.44 -3.37 -2.19
N ASN A 240 -3.36 -3.70 -3.09
CA ASN A 240 -4.79 -3.71 -2.80
C ASN A 240 -5.17 -4.83 -1.81
N ALA A 241 -4.61 -6.02 -1.96
CA ALA A 241 -4.79 -7.13 -1.01
C ALA A 241 -4.20 -6.76 0.37
N SER A 242 -2.99 -6.21 0.40
CA SER A 242 -2.31 -5.72 1.61
C SER A 242 -3.12 -4.63 2.32
N PHE A 243 -3.71 -3.69 1.57
CA PHE A 243 -4.57 -2.65 2.12
C PHE A 243 -5.79 -3.23 2.85
N TYR A 244 -6.51 -4.18 2.21
CA TYR A 244 -7.69 -4.78 2.86
C TYR A 244 -7.31 -5.71 4.01
N GLY A 245 -6.19 -6.42 3.95
CA GLY A 245 -5.64 -7.20 5.07
C GLY A 245 -5.34 -6.31 6.28
N SER A 246 -4.61 -5.24 6.07
CA SER A 246 -4.28 -4.26 7.11
C SER A 246 -5.52 -3.54 7.65
N GLN A 247 -6.50 -3.20 6.79
CA GLN A 247 -7.76 -2.61 7.20
C GLN A 247 -8.58 -3.58 8.08
N MET A 248 -8.68 -4.85 7.70
CA MET A 248 -9.39 -5.87 8.47
C MET A 248 -8.79 -6.02 9.87
N THR A 249 -7.47 -6.11 9.97
CA THR A 249 -6.74 -6.22 11.26
C THR A 249 -6.91 -4.95 12.10
N ALA A 250 -6.80 -3.78 11.49
CA ALA A 250 -6.98 -2.51 12.19
C ALA A 250 -8.41 -2.35 12.75
N MET A 251 -9.43 -2.77 11.98
CA MET A 251 -10.82 -2.71 12.41
C MET A 251 -11.15 -3.77 13.49
N ASP A 252 -10.53 -4.95 13.44
CA ASP A 252 -10.63 -5.95 14.50
C ASP A 252 -10.06 -5.41 15.83
N ASN A 253 -8.86 -4.85 15.79
CA ASN A 253 -8.24 -4.22 16.95
C ASN A 253 -9.10 -3.08 17.50
N ALA A 254 -9.62 -2.20 16.63
CA ALA A 254 -10.50 -1.10 17.03
C ALA A 254 -11.79 -1.63 17.69
N THR A 255 -12.37 -2.71 17.18
CA THR A 255 -13.59 -3.34 17.73
C THR A 255 -13.33 -3.94 19.11
N ARG A 256 -12.18 -4.62 19.31
CA ARG A 256 -11.77 -5.15 20.62
C ARG A 256 -11.53 -4.04 21.62
N ASN A 257 -10.75 -3.02 21.25
CA ASN A 257 -10.47 -1.86 22.10
C ASN A 257 -11.74 -1.13 22.51
N ALA A 258 -12.69 -0.95 21.58
CA ALA A 258 -14.00 -0.36 21.89
C ALA A 258 -14.78 -1.23 22.90
N GLY A 259 -14.74 -2.54 22.79
CA GLY A 259 -15.36 -3.48 23.76
C GLY A 259 -14.77 -3.34 25.17
N GLU A 260 -13.46 -3.25 25.29
CA GLU A 260 -12.78 -3.01 26.56
C GLU A 260 -13.13 -1.64 27.17
N MET A 261 -13.18 -0.61 26.32
CA MET A 261 -13.55 0.74 26.74
C MET A 261 -14.99 0.78 27.27
N ILE A 262 -15.94 0.09 26.61
CA ILE A 262 -17.32 -0.04 27.06
C ILE A 262 -17.39 -0.70 28.44
N ARG A 263 -16.64 -1.78 28.67
CA ARG A 263 -16.58 -2.46 29.98
C ARG A 263 -16.08 -1.52 31.07
N LYS A 264 -14.94 -0.83 30.84
CA LYS A 264 -14.38 0.13 31.78
C LYS A 264 -15.34 1.29 32.07
N GLN A 265 -15.94 1.87 31.06
CA GLN A 265 -16.89 2.98 31.20
C GLN A 265 -18.16 2.55 31.97
N THR A 266 -18.67 1.34 31.71
CA THR A 266 -19.86 0.79 32.39
C THR A 266 -19.57 0.56 33.87
N LEU A 267 -18.37 0.06 34.20
CA LEU A 267 -17.97 -0.13 35.61
C LEU A 267 -17.91 1.20 36.37
N VAL A 268 -17.26 2.20 35.77
CA VAL A 268 -17.19 3.56 36.35
C VAL A 268 -18.60 4.16 36.50
N TYR A 269 -19.45 4.04 35.48
CA TYR A 269 -20.84 4.48 35.53
C TYR A 269 -21.63 3.86 36.70
N ASN A 270 -21.55 2.54 36.82
CA ASN A 270 -22.26 1.82 37.90
C ASN A 270 -21.77 2.26 39.29
N ARG A 271 -20.43 2.40 39.47
CA ARG A 271 -19.84 2.88 40.75
C ARG A 271 -20.29 4.31 41.07
N THR A 272 -20.24 5.20 40.09
CA THR A 272 -20.65 6.59 40.29
C THR A 272 -22.14 6.69 40.57
N ARG A 273 -22.96 5.88 39.88
CA ARG A 273 -24.41 5.81 40.13
C ARG A 273 -24.70 5.35 41.56
N GLN A 274 -24.05 4.29 42.03
CA GLN A 274 -24.21 3.80 43.41
C GLN A 274 -23.81 4.88 44.43
N ALA A 275 -22.66 5.55 44.22
CA ALA A 275 -22.23 6.62 45.11
C ALA A 275 -23.21 7.79 45.17
N MET A 276 -23.81 8.16 44.02
CA MET A 276 -24.85 9.22 44.00
C MET A 276 -26.10 8.78 44.72
N ILE A 277 -26.59 7.56 44.51
CA ILE A 277 -27.77 7.02 45.22
C ILE A 277 -27.51 7.05 46.74
N THR A 278 -26.31 6.57 47.16
CA THR A 278 -25.94 6.59 48.57
C THR A 278 -25.92 8.00 49.14
N LYS A 279 -25.35 8.96 48.37
CA LYS A 279 -25.30 10.36 48.78
C LYS A 279 -26.72 10.96 48.95
N GLU A 280 -27.61 10.75 47.97
CA GLU A 280 -29.01 11.18 48.02
C GLU A 280 -29.75 10.56 49.21
N LEU A 281 -29.52 9.28 49.52
CA LEU A 281 -30.12 8.62 50.69
C LEU A 281 -29.63 9.27 52.01
N ILE A 282 -28.33 9.56 52.13
CA ILE A 282 -27.76 10.20 53.30
C ILE A 282 -28.34 11.60 53.46
N GLU A 283 -28.47 12.39 52.39
CA GLU A 283 -29.06 13.70 52.38
C GLU A 283 -30.55 13.69 52.86
N ILE A 284 -31.33 12.69 52.41
CA ILE A 284 -32.73 12.50 52.82
C ILE A 284 -32.78 12.14 54.33
N ILE A 285 -31.97 11.20 54.80
CA ILE A 285 -31.94 10.77 56.21
C ILE A 285 -31.53 11.95 57.11
N SER A 286 -30.43 12.63 56.77
CA SER A 286 -29.96 13.80 57.52
C SER A 286 -30.99 14.96 57.53
N GLY A 287 -31.73 15.15 56.44
CA GLY A 287 -32.82 16.13 56.35
C GLY A 287 -34.02 15.76 57.25
N ALA A 288 -34.33 14.44 57.37
CA ALA A 288 -35.41 13.93 58.22
C ALA A 288 -35.06 14.00 59.71
N GLU A 289 -33.78 13.89 60.11
CA GLU A 289 -33.28 14.02 61.49
C GLU A 289 -33.19 15.50 61.94
N ALA A 290 -33.18 16.45 61.01
CA ALA A 290 -33.07 17.87 61.27
C ALA A 290 -34.45 18.57 61.44
N VAL A 291 -35.57 17.85 61.28
CA VAL A 291 -36.95 18.28 61.53
C VAL A 291 -37.44 17.62 62.83
#